data_fb4a2ec2d3eeab6f3ecba216db7d0091
#
_entry.id   fb4a2ec2d3eeab6f3ecba216db7d0091
#
_cell.length_a   1.000
_cell.length_b   1.000
_cell.length_c   1.000
_cell.angle_alpha   90.00
_cell.angle_beta   90.00
_cell.angle_gamma   90.00
#
_symmetry.space_group_name_H-M   'P 1'
#
loop_
_entity.id
_entity.type
_entity.pdbx_description
1 polymer ?
#
loop_
_entity_poly.entity_id
_entity_poly.type
_entity_poly.pdbx_seq_one_letter_code
_entity_poly.pdbx_strand_id
1 'polypeptide(L)'
;MRAKLLGIVLTTPIAISSFASTETLSFTPDNINADISLGTLSGKTKERVYLAEEGGRKVSQLDWKFNNAAIIKGAINWDLMPQISIGAAGWTTLGSRGGNMVDQDWMDSSNPGTWTDESRHPDTQLNYANEFDLNIKGWLLNEPNYRLGLMAGYQESRYSFTARGGSYIYSSEEGFRDDIGSFPNGERAIGYKQRFKMPYIGLTGSYRYEDFELGVTFKYSGWVEASDNDEHYDPGKRITYRSKVKDQNYYSVSVNAGYYVTPNAKVYVEGTWNRVTNKKGNTSLYDHNDNTSDYSKNGAGIENYNFITTAGLKYTF
;
A
#
# COMPACT_ATOMS: atom_id res chain seq x y z
N MET A 1 28.62 -36.45 26.12
CA MET A 1 29.50 -35.52 25.37
C MET A 1 28.67 -34.30 24.93
N ARG A 2 28.87 -33.14 25.58
CA ARG A 2 28.20 -31.90 25.26
C ARG A 2 29.15 -31.03 24.42
N ALA A 3 28.85 -30.80 23.15
CA ALA A 3 29.61 -29.90 22.31
C ALA A 3 29.19 -28.46 22.61
N LYS A 4 30.11 -27.62 23.06
CA LYS A 4 29.94 -26.16 23.21
C LYS A 4 30.28 -25.52 21.87
N LEU A 5 29.29 -24.91 21.23
CA LEU A 5 29.53 -23.98 20.11
C LEU A 5 30.04 -22.65 20.68
N LEU A 6 31.26 -22.32 20.32
CA LEU A 6 31.88 -21.01 20.57
C LEU A 6 31.45 -20.06 19.47
N GLY A 7 30.58 -19.10 19.80
CA GLY A 7 30.24 -18.00 18.90
C GLY A 7 31.34 -16.95 18.89
N ILE A 8 32.03 -16.80 17.78
CA ILE A 8 32.97 -15.69 17.55
C ILE A 8 32.14 -14.46 17.13
N VAL A 9 32.03 -13.50 18.03
CA VAL A 9 31.51 -12.16 17.72
C VAL A 9 32.65 -11.34 17.14
N LEU A 10 32.70 -11.17 15.83
CA LEU A 10 33.61 -10.23 15.16
C LEU A 10 33.06 -8.81 15.35
N THR A 11 33.51 -8.10 16.36
CA THR A 11 33.35 -6.64 16.49
C THR A 11 34.46 -5.96 15.67
N THR A 12 34.18 -5.63 14.42
CA THR A 12 34.97 -4.66 13.68
C THR A 12 34.62 -3.25 14.17
N PRO A 13 35.55 -2.44 14.66
CA PRO A 13 35.28 -1.05 14.95
C PRO A 13 35.08 -0.33 13.63
N ILE A 14 33.85 0.15 13.39
CA ILE A 14 33.58 1.12 12.34
C ILE A 14 34.22 2.41 12.81
N ALA A 15 35.36 2.76 12.24
CA ALA A 15 35.98 4.06 12.41
C ALA A 15 35.05 5.09 11.75
N ILE A 16 34.23 5.77 12.56
CA ILE A 16 33.50 6.95 12.12
C ILE A 16 34.56 8.05 12.02
N SER A 17 35.10 8.24 10.82
CA SER A 17 35.89 9.43 10.51
C SER A 17 34.96 10.63 10.68
N SER A 18 35.26 11.48 11.66
CA SER A 18 34.60 12.75 11.88
C SER A 18 34.91 13.67 10.69
N PHE A 19 33.99 13.77 9.74
CA PHE A 19 34.01 14.78 8.71
C PHE A 19 33.56 16.12 9.35
N ALA A 20 34.50 16.83 9.95
CA ALA A 20 34.34 18.23 10.29
C ALA A 20 34.72 19.07 9.07
N SER A 21 33.93 19.01 8.00
CA SER A 21 33.85 20.08 7.03
C SER A 21 32.65 20.93 7.43
N THR A 22 32.84 22.21 7.63
CA THR A 22 31.78 23.21 7.76
C THR A 22 31.13 23.39 6.40
N GLU A 23 30.43 22.37 5.89
CA GLU A 23 29.60 22.53 4.70
C GLU A 23 28.35 23.28 5.10
N THR A 24 28.23 24.49 4.62
CA THR A 24 27.04 25.32 4.80
C THR A 24 25.89 24.74 4.00
N LEU A 25 24.69 24.68 4.60
CA LEU A 25 23.47 24.38 3.86
C LEU A 25 23.33 25.34 2.70
N SER A 26 23.35 24.82 1.48
CA SER A 26 23.26 25.61 0.25
C SER A 26 21.83 25.58 -0.28
N PHE A 27 21.19 26.74 -0.34
CA PHE A 27 19.90 26.95 -1.00
C PHE A 27 20.13 27.42 -2.45
N THR A 28 20.88 26.67 -3.24
CA THR A 28 21.02 26.96 -4.67
C THR A 28 19.97 26.17 -5.46
N PRO A 29 19.36 26.76 -6.50
CA PRO A 29 18.39 26.04 -7.35
C PRO A 29 18.97 24.75 -7.94
N ASP A 30 20.25 24.72 -8.26
CA ASP A 30 20.96 23.58 -8.87
C ASP A 30 20.89 22.29 -8.01
N ASN A 31 20.57 22.41 -6.73
CA ASN A 31 20.43 21.30 -5.78
C ASN A 31 18.99 20.77 -5.69
N ILE A 32 18.06 21.37 -6.41
CA ILE A 32 16.64 20.99 -6.38
C ILE A 32 16.27 20.34 -7.70
N ASN A 33 15.57 19.22 -7.62
CA ASN A 33 14.94 18.63 -8.78
C ASN A 33 13.46 18.34 -8.48
N ALA A 34 12.63 18.51 -9.49
CA ALA A 34 11.22 18.18 -9.46
C ALA A 34 10.86 17.25 -10.60
N ASP A 35 9.91 16.38 -10.38
CA ASP A 35 9.34 15.55 -11.42
C ASP A 35 7.82 15.54 -11.41
N ILE A 36 7.26 15.33 -12.59
CA ILE A 36 5.83 15.11 -12.81
C ILE A 36 5.66 13.95 -13.78
N SER A 37 4.72 13.07 -13.50
CA SER A 37 4.43 11.93 -14.36
C SER A 37 2.95 11.58 -14.34
N LEU A 38 2.52 10.95 -15.43
CA LEU A 38 1.21 10.35 -15.59
C LEU A 38 1.37 8.83 -15.69
N GLY A 39 0.35 8.09 -15.24
CA GLY A 39 0.44 6.64 -15.28
C GLY A 39 -0.83 5.94 -14.87
N THR A 40 -0.67 4.69 -14.49
CA THR A 40 -1.76 3.81 -14.09
C THR A 40 -1.45 3.09 -12.79
N LEU A 41 -2.50 2.86 -12.02
CA LEU A 41 -2.52 2.08 -10.79
C LEU A 41 -3.43 0.85 -10.99
N SER A 42 -2.90 -0.33 -10.67
CA SER A 42 -3.66 -1.58 -10.63
C SER A 42 -3.33 -2.36 -9.36
N GLY A 43 -4.30 -3.12 -8.83
CA GLY A 43 -4.03 -3.89 -7.63
C GLY A 43 -5.28 -4.52 -7.01
N LYS A 44 -5.09 -4.93 -5.77
CA LYS A 44 -6.13 -5.52 -4.96
C LYS A 44 -5.92 -5.15 -3.49
N THR A 45 -7.00 -4.77 -2.83
CA THR A 45 -7.04 -4.71 -1.38
C THR A 45 -7.95 -5.79 -0.84
N LYS A 46 -7.66 -6.28 0.35
CA LYS A 46 -8.42 -7.34 0.99
C LYS A 46 -8.77 -6.96 2.42
N GLU A 47 -10.00 -7.26 2.74
CA GLU A 47 -10.52 -7.27 4.08
C GLU A 47 -10.79 -8.71 4.51
N ARG A 48 -10.60 -9.03 5.78
CA ARG A 48 -10.90 -10.35 6.34
C ARG A 48 -11.52 -10.22 7.71
N VAL A 49 -12.45 -11.15 8.00
CA VAL A 49 -13.03 -11.32 9.32
C VAL A 49 -12.59 -12.65 9.91
N TYR A 50 -12.28 -12.64 11.20
CA TYR A 50 -11.86 -13.81 11.96
C TYR A 50 -12.70 -13.96 13.22
N LEU A 51 -13.09 -15.21 13.56
CA LEU A 51 -13.75 -15.54 14.82
C LEU A 51 -12.72 -15.99 15.87
N ALA A 52 -12.54 -15.16 16.91
CA ALA A 52 -11.57 -15.43 17.97
C ALA A 52 -11.94 -16.69 18.79
N GLU A 53 -13.21 -16.89 19.04
CA GLU A 53 -13.79 -18.05 19.75
C GLU A 53 -13.61 -19.37 19.01
N GLU A 54 -13.38 -19.33 17.70
CA GLU A 54 -13.07 -20.48 16.85
C GLU A 54 -11.57 -20.58 16.53
N GLY A 55 -10.72 -20.23 17.47
CA GLY A 55 -9.25 -20.25 17.27
C GLY A 55 -8.73 -19.24 16.26
N GLY A 56 -9.52 -18.23 15.94
CA GLY A 56 -9.19 -17.21 14.94
C GLY A 56 -9.33 -17.73 13.51
N ARG A 57 -10.28 -18.59 13.25
CA ARG A 57 -10.65 -19.04 11.91
C ARG A 57 -11.11 -17.85 11.05
N LYS A 58 -10.67 -17.80 9.81
CA LYS A 58 -11.17 -16.83 8.83
C LYS A 58 -12.60 -17.24 8.44
N VAL A 59 -13.53 -16.30 8.55
CA VAL A 59 -14.95 -16.53 8.23
C VAL A 59 -15.45 -15.67 7.08
N SER A 60 -14.78 -14.55 6.78
CA SER A 60 -15.13 -13.72 5.63
C SER A 60 -13.88 -13.15 4.97
N GLN A 61 -13.96 -12.88 3.66
CA GLN A 61 -12.95 -12.15 2.91
C GLN A 61 -13.59 -11.40 1.74
N LEU A 62 -13.37 -10.09 1.74
CA LEU A 62 -13.72 -9.20 0.63
C LEU A 62 -12.47 -8.87 -0.18
N ASP A 63 -12.52 -9.14 -1.47
CA ASP A 63 -11.46 -8.89 -2.45
C ASP A 63 -11.86 -7.69 -3.35
N TRP A 64 -11.25 -6.53 -3.12
CA TRP A 64 -11.49 -5.30 -3.87
C TRP A 64 -10.42 -5.12 -4.95
N LYS A 65 -10.72 -5.42 -6.20
CA LYS A 65 -9.81 -5.27 -7.33
C LYS A 65 -10.00 -3.91 -8.00
N PHE A 66 -8.91 -3.32 -8.48
CA PHE A 66 -8.89 -2.12 -9.28
C PHE A 66 -7.85 -2.23 -10.38
N ASN A 67 -8.20 -1.80 -11.60
CA ASN A 67 -7.36 -1.98 -12.77
C ASN A 67 -7.23 -0.68 -13.55
N ASN A 68 -5.99 -0.34 -13.93
CA ASN A 68 -5.66 0.77 -14.83
C ASN A 68 -6.29 2.11 -14.43
N ALA A 69 -6.41 2.40 -13.12
CA ALA A 69 -6.84 3.71 -12.66
C ALA A 69 -5.78 4.76 -13.06
N ALA A 70 -6.17 5.79 -13.80
CA ALA A 70 -5.27 6.85 -14.21
C ALA A 70 -4.80 7.65 -12.99
N ILE A 71 -3.50 7.93 -12.92
CA ILE A 71 -2.88 8.70 -11.83
C ILE A 71 -2.02 9.83 -12.36
N ILE A 72 -1.88 10.86 -11.54
CA ILE A 72 -0.81 11.86 -11.63
C ILE A 72 0.10 11.70 -10.41
N LYS A 73 1.41 11.75 -10.62
CA LYS A 73 2.45 11.69 -9.60
C LYS A 73 3.36 12.89 -9.72
N GLY A 74 3.78 13.45 -8.58
CA GLY A 74 4.79 14.49 -8.51
C GLY A 74 5.77 14.20 -7.38
N ALA A 75 7.01 14.67 -7.54
CA ALA A 75 8.00 14.64 -6.49
C ALA A 75 8.91 15.86 -6.58
N ILE A 76 9.48 16.23 -5.43
CA ILE A 76 10.54 17.20 -5.29
C ILE A 76 11.63 16.62 -4.40
N ASN A 77 12.87 16.78 -4.81
CA ASN A 77 14.02 16.38 -4.01
C ASN A 77 15.00 17.56 -3.94
N TRP A 78 15.59 17.72 -2.78
CA TRP A 78 16.57 18.75 -2.49
C TRP A 78 17.82 18.09 -1.90
N ASP A 79 18.94 18.22 -2.60
CA ASP A 79 20.25 17.82 -2.11
C ASP A 79 20.80 18.91 -1.19
N LEU A 80 20.58 18.75 0.13
CA LEU A 80 21.00 19.72 1.17
C LEU A 80 22.53 19.86 1.22
N MET A 81 23.20 18.76 1.01
CA MET A 81 24.65 18.60 0.93
C MET A 81 24.98 17.35 0.15
N PRO A 82 26.22 17.12 -0.31
CA PRO A 82 26.59 15.96 -1.12
C PRO A 82 26.18 14.60 -0.49
N GLN A 83 26.09 14.54 0.84
CA GLN A 83 25.79 13.30 1.56
C GLN A 83 24.31 13.18 1.97
N ILE A 84 23.52 14.25 1.92
CA ILE A 84 22.15 14.25 2.46
C ILE A 84 21.18 14.93 1.50
N SER A 85 20.09 14.23 1.19
CA SER A 85 18.95 14.77 0.46
C SER A 85 17.66 14.59 1.24
N ILE A 86 16.72 15.50 1.08
CA ILE A 86 15.34 15.34 1.53
C ILE A 86 14.42 15.28 0.32
N GLY A 87 13.29 14.57 0.46
CA GLY A 87 12.35 14.41 -0.62
C GLY A 87 10.90 14.40 -0.14
N ALA A 88 10.03 14.92 -1.00
CA ALA A 88 8.59 14.80 -0.87
C ALA A 88 8.03 14.28 -2.19
N ALA A 89 7.12 13.32 -2.12
CA ALA A 89 6.45 12.76 -3.29
C ALA A 89 4.99 12.47 -2.98
N GLY A 90 4.18 12.39 -4.02
CA GLY A 90 2.79 11.97 -3.87
C GLY A 90 2.15 11.68 -5.21
N TRP A 91 1.09 10.90 -5.16
CA TRP A 91 0.27 10.64 -6.33
C TRP A 91 -1.21 10.57 -5.94
N THR A 92 -2.08 10.81 -6.92
CA THR A 92 -3.53 10.66 -6.76
C THR A 92 -4.16 10.14 -8.04
N THR A 93 -5.28 9.43 -7.92
CA THR A 93 -6.09 9.04 -9.07
C THR A 93 -6.77 10.24 -9.71
N LEU A 94 -6.78 10.29 -11.05
CA LEU A 94 -7.47 11.31 -11.86
C LEU A 94 -8.88 10.90 -12.23
N GLY A 95 -9.20 9.62 -12.07
CA GLY A 95 -10.50 9.05 -12.33
C GLY A 95 -10.50 7.60 -11.93
N SER A 96 -11.68 7.09 -11.60
CA SER A 96 -11.87 5.71 -11.21
C SER A 96 -12.66 4.97 -12.28
N ARG A 97 -12.18 3.86 -12.73
CA ARG A 97 -12.91 2.95 -13.60
C ARG A 97 -12.57 1.50 -13.27
N GLY A 98 -13.56 0.62 -13.45
CA GLY A 98 -13.35 -0.79 -13.63
C GLY A 98 -12.71 -1.50 -12.43
N GLY A 99 -13.44 -1.56 -11.33
CA GLY A 99 -13.18 -2.46 -10.24
C GLY A 99 -14.12 -3.65 -10.26
N ASN A 100 -13.87 -4.58 -9.36
CA ASN A 100 -14.74 -5.70 -9.05
C ASN A 100 -14.54 -6.03 -7.57
N MET A 101 -15.62 -6.28 -6.86
CA MET A 101 -15.57 -6.77 -5.50
C MET A 101 -16.18 -8.17 -5.45
N VAL A 102 -15.52 -9.06 -4.71
CA VAL A 102 -16.05 -10.40 -4.39
C VAL A 102 -15.93 -10.56 -2.89
N ASP A 103 -17.04 -10.89 -2.26
CA ASP A 103 -17.15 -11.25 -0.87
C ASP A 103 -17.41 -12.75 -0.77
N GLN A 104 -16.65 -13.45 0.07
CA GLN A 104 -16.79 -14.87 0.33
C GLN A 104 -16.78 -15.14 1.82
N ASP A 105 -17.74 -15.95 2.29
CA ASP A 105 -17.87 -16.36 3.67
C ASP A 105 -17.71 -17.87 3.83
N TRP A 106 -17.14 -18.27 4.95
CA TRP A 106 -16.89 -19.67 5.37
C TRP A 106 -17.58 -19.89 6.72
N MET A 107 -18.92 -19.94 6.73
CA MET A 107 -19.71 -20.03 7.97
C MET A 107 -19.75 -21.45 8.56
N ASP A 108 -19.58 -22.48 7.71
CA ASP A 108 -19.55 -23.87 8.19
C ASP A 108 -18.20 -24.19 8.88
N SER A 109 -18.22 -24.29 10.21
CA SER A 109 -17.04 -24.66 11.01
C SER A 109 -16.61 -26.12 10.82
N SER A 110 -17.51 -27.00 10.37
CA SER A 110 -17.20 -28.40 10.09
C SER A 110 -16.45 -28.59 8.76
N ASN A 111 -16.57 -27.61 7.82
CA ASN A 111 -15.92 -27.62 6.53
C ASN A 111 -15.27 -26.24 6.20
N PRO A 112 -14.27 -25.83 6.97
CA PRO A 112 -13.70 -24.46 6.91
C PRO A 112 -12.97 -24.13 5.60
N GLY A 113 -12.75 -25.10 4.74
CA GLY A 113 -12.13 -24.90 3.41
C GLY A 113 -13.11 -24.55 2.29
N THR A 114 -14.42 -24.71 2.55
CA THR A 114 -15.47 -24.49 1.55
C THR A 114 -16.25 -23.24 1.90
N TRP A 115 -16.32 -22.27 0.97
CA TRP A 115 -17.15 -21.08 1.19
C TRP A 115 -18.64 -21.47 1.19
N THR A 116 -19.41 -20.83 2.05
CA THR A 116 -20.86 -21.05 2.17
C THR A 116 -21.63 -20.00 1.38
N ASP A 117 -21.12 -18.79 1.38
CA ASP A 117 -21.79 -17.62 0.80
C ASP A 117 -20.80 -16.85 -0.08
N GLU A 118 -21.28 -16.37 -1.21
CA GLU A 118 -20.51 -15.53 -2.12
C GLU A 118 -21.38 -14.45 -2.71
N SER A 119 -20.90 -13.20 -2.69
CA SER A 119 -21.45 -12.12 -3.50
C SER A 119 -20.41 -11.54 -4.46
N ARG A 120 -20.88 -11.09 -5.62
CA ARG A 120 -20.06 -10.52 -6.69
C ARG A 120 -20.64 -9.21 -7.16
N HIS A 121 -19.84 -8.16 -7.11
CA HIS A 121 -20.23 -6.80 -7.46
C HIS A 121 -19.33 -6.28 -8.60
N PRO A 122 -19.70 -6.57 -9.87
CA PRO A 122 -18.92 -6.11 -11.03
C PRO A 122 -18.97 -4.59 -11.22
N ASP A 123 -20.01 -3.92 -10.70
CA ASP A 123 -20.11 -2.45 -10.66
C ASP A 123 -19.46 -1.91 -9.38
N THR A 124 -18.14 -2.14 -9.28
CA THR A 124 -17.33 -1.60 -8.18
C THR A 124 -16.46 -0.47 -8.68
N GLN A 125 -16.52 0.65 -7.99
CA GLN A 125 -15.78 1.85 -8.30
C GLN A 125 -14.68 2.10 -7.26
N LEU A 126 -13.43 2.30 -7.72
CA LEU A 126 -12.40 2.96 -6.92
C LEU A 126 -12.71 4.47 -6.93
N ASN A 127 -13.28 5.02 -5.87
CA ASN A 127 -13.64 6.43 -5.78
C ASN A 127 -12.41 7.33 -5.83
N TYR A 128 -11.40 6.96 -5.07
CA TYR A 128 -10.06 7.56 -5.09
C TYR A 128 -9.02 6.60 -4.51
N ALA A 129 -7.78 6.79 -4.94
CA ALA A 129 -6.59 6.36 -4.23
C ALA A 129 -5.57 7.48 -4.27
N ASN A 130 -4.82 7.66 -3.20
CA ASN A 130 -3.76 8.66 -3.12
C ASN A 130 -2.69 8.24 -2.11
N GLU A 131 -1.52 8.84 -2.27
CA GLU A 131 -0.37 8.60 -1.40
C GLU A 131 0.47 9.86 -1.29
N PHE A 132 1.05 10.07 -0.11
CA PHE A 132 2.16 10.97 0.06
C PHE A 132 3.34 10.28 0.75
N ASP A 133 4.55 10.76 0.50
CA ASP A 133 5.81 10.25 1.00
C ASP A 133 6.72 11.42 1.37
N LEU A 134 7.30 11.37 2.55
CA LEU A 134 8.34 12.29 3.00
C LEU A 134 9.55 11.47 3.40
N ASN A 135 10.74 11.83 2.92
CA ASN A 135 11.94 11.04 3.16
C ASN A 135 13.22 11.87 3.29
N ILE A 136 14.18 11.27 3.95
CA ILE A 136 15.57 11.69 3.99
C ILE A 136 16.43 10.57 3.42
N LYS A 137 17.48 10.92 2.67
CA LYS A 137 18.45 10.02 2.06
C LYS A 137 19.84 10.39 2.53
N GLY A 138 20.60 9.39 2.95
CA GLY A 138 22.02 9.50 3.24
C GLY A 138 22.81 8.76 2.17
N TRP A 139 23.64 9.48 1.40
CA TRP A 139 24.40 8.92 0.30
C TRP A 139 25.72 8.32 0.82
N LEU A 140 25.88 7.01 0.65
CA LEU A 140 27.10 6.28 0.94
C LEU A 140 28.13 6.42 -0.19
N LEU A 141 27.63 6.46 -1.44
CA LEU A 141 28.38 6.70 -2.64
C LEU A 141 27.62 7.78 -3.42
N ASN A 142 28.32 8.82 -3.84
CA ASN A 142 27.76 9.95 -4.61
C ASN A 142 28.79 10.42 -5.63
N GLU A 143 28.85 9.69 -6.74
CA GLU A 143 29.77 9.91 -7.84
C GLU A 143 29.01 10.41 -9.07
N PRO A 144 29.67 11.03 -10.06
CA PRO A 144 28.97 11.56 -11.24
C PRO A 144 28.11 10.54 -11.98
N ASN A 145 28.52 9.26 -11.98
CA ASN A 145 27.84 8.20 -12.75
C ASN A 145 27.03 7.23 -11.88
N TYR A 146 27.18 7.24 -10.57
CA TYR A 146 26.40 6.36 -9.69
C TYR A 146 26.20 6.96 -8.30
N ARG A 147 25.05 6.67 -7.77
CA ARG A 147 24.68 7.01 -6.38
C ARG A 147 24.15 5.77 -5.67
N LEU A 148 24.52 5.61 -4.42
CA LEU A 148 23.97 4.56 -3.54
C LEU A 148 23.73 5.16 -2.17
N GLY A 149 22.54 5.01 -1.62
CA GLY A 149 22.18 5.58 -0.33
C GLY A 149 21.20 4.76 0.46
N LEU A 150 21.20 5.04 1.76
CA LEU A 150 20.16 4.62 2.69
C LEU A 150 19.07 5.69 2.71
N MET A 151 17.85 5.27 3.00
CA MET A 151 16.75 6.20 3.19
C MET A 151 15.89 5.82 4.39
N ALA A 152 15.26 6.83 4.98
CA ALA A 152 14.22 6.66 5.97
C ALA A 152 13.09 7.65 5.64
N GLY A 153 11.85 7.27 5.94
CA GLY A 153 10.73 8.14 5.61
C GLY A 153 9.41 7.71 6.24
N TYR A 154 8.40 8.46 5.90
CA TYR A 154 7.02 8.21 6.26
C TYR A 154 6.15 8.33 5.02
N GLN A 155 5.37 7.29 4.76
CA GLN A 155 4.44 7.20 3.66
C GLN A 155 3.03 6.94 4.20
N GLU A 156 2.04 7.59 3.60
CA GLU A 156 0.64 7.32 3.90
C GLU A 156 -0.13 7.13 2.61
N SER A 157 -0.86 6.01 2.50
CA SER A 157 -1.73 5.74 1.36
C SER A 157 -3.16 5.48 1.79
N ARG A 158 -4.12 5.87 0.92
CA ARG A 158 -5.56 5.77 1.16
C ARG A 158 -6.26 5.26 -0.09
N TYR A 159 -7.28 4.44 0.14
CA TYR A 159 -8.13 3.86 -0.90
C TYR A 159 -9.59 3.99 -0.48
N SER A 160 -10.49 4.26 -1.43
CA SER A 160 -11.93 4.31 -1.19
C SER A 160 -12.68 3.65 -2.34
N PHE A 161 -13.62 2.78 -1.99
CA PHE A 161 -14.41 2.00 -2.94
C PHE A 161 -15.90 2.13 -2.67
N THR A 162 -16.69 1.86 -3.71
CA THR A 162 -18.14 1.65 -3.63
C THR A 162 -18.51 0.49 -4.54
N ALA A 163 -19.12 -0.55 -3.98
CA ALA A 163 -19.71 -1.66 -4.70
C ALA A 163 -21.22 -1.43 -4.86
N ARG A 164 -21.75 -1.73 -6.05
CA ARG A 164 -23.17 -1.52 -6.39
C ARG A 164 -23.73 -2.75 -7.08
N GLY A 165 -25.04 -3.00 -6.86
CA GLY A 165 -25.73 -4.10 -7.48
C GLY A 165 -24.99 -5.42 -7.34
N GLY A 166 -25.14 -6.34 -8.27
CA GLY A 166 -24.41 -7.59 -8.29
C GLY A 166 -25.30 -8.82 -8.09
N SER A 167 -24.67 -9.98 -7.85
CA SER A 167 -25.35 -11.25 -7.62
C SER A 167 -24.79 -11.95 -6.40
N TYR A 168 -25.57 -12.86 -5.85
CA TYR A 168 -25.15 -13.68 -4.72
C TYR A 168 -25.55 -15.13 -4.87
N ILE A 169 -24.85 -15.99 -4.17
CA ILE A 169 -25.11 -17.41 -3.92
C ILE A 169 -24.89 -17.63 -2.44
N TYR A 170 -25.94 -17.83 -1.67
CA TYR A 170 -25.91 -18.00 -0.24
C TYR A 170 -26.45 -19.36 0.18
N SER A 171 -26.01 -19.84 1.32
CA SER A 171 -26.60 -21.01 1.96
C SER A 171 -27.72 -20.54 2.88
N SER A 172 -28.83 -21.31 2.91
CA SER A 172 -29.97 -21.06 3.81
C SER A 172 -30.12 -22.16 4.85
N GLU A 173 -31.13 -22.07 5.68
CA GLU A 173 -31.52 -23.15 6.59
C GLU A 173 -32.02 -24.41 5.82
N GLU A 174 -32.44 -24.25 4.57
CA GLU A 174 -33.00 -25.31 3.73
C GLU A 174 -31.92 -26.07 2.96
N GLY A 175 -30.76 -25.42 2.65
CA GLY A 175 -29.73 -26.07 1.85
C GLY A 175 -28.40 -25.33 1.73
N PHE A 176 -27.45 -26.01 1.10
CA PHE A 176 -26.11 -25.47 0.84
C PHE A 176 -26.09 -24.76 -0.53
N ARG A 177 -25.86 -23.44 -0.53
CA ARG A 177 -25.79 -22.58 -1.73
C ARG A 177 -27.08 -22.62 -2.58
N ASP A 178 -28.20 -22.65 -1.90
CA ASP A 178 -29.52 -22.81 -2.48
C ASP A 178 -30.29 -21.49 -2.68
N ASP A 179 -29.87 -20.41 -2.00
CA ASP A 179 -30.41 -19.07 -2.21
C ASP A 179 -29.55 -18.29 -3.23
N ILE A 180 -30.09 -18.17 -4.44
CA ILE A 180 -29.41 -17.51 -5.56
C ILE A 180 -30.22 -16.29 -6.00
N GLY A 181 -29.57 -15.12 -6.01
CA GLY A 181 -30.25 -13.89 -6.35
C GLY A 181 -29.35 -12.78 -6.85
N SER A 182 -29.92 -11.59 -6.91
CA SER A 182 -29.20 -10.38 -7.32
C SER A 182 -29.61 -9.19 -6.47
N PHE A 183 -28.66 -8.31 -6.22
CA PHE A 183 -28.90 -7.00 -5.65
C PHE A 183 -29.47 -6.05 -6.70
N PRO A 184 -30.32 -5.09 -6.32
CA PRO A 184 -30.87 -4.11 -7.25
C PRO A 184 -29.76 -3.36 -7.99
N ASN A 185 -29.89 -3.24 -9.30
CA ASN A 185 -28.89 -2.57 -10.14
C ASN A 185 -28.69 -1.10 -9.73
N GLY A 186 -27.42 -0.69 -9.61
CA GLY A 186 -27.05 0.68 -9.26
C GLY A 186 -27.21 1.05 -7.79
N GLU A 187 -27.88 0.23 -6.98
CA GLU A 187 -27.95 0.45 -5.55
C GLU A 187 -26.62 0.16 -4.86
N ARG A 188 -26.29 0.95 -3.86
CA ARG A 188 -25.07 0.81 -3.10
C ARG A 188 -25.19 -0.38 -2.16
N ALA A 189 -24.34 -1.36 -2.35
CA ALA A 189 -24.25 -2.53 -1.48
C ALA A 189 -23.23 -2.29 -0.35
N ILE A 190 -21.98 -1.99 -0.70
CA ILE A 190 -20.89 -1.81 0.27
C ILE A 190 -20.06 -0.59 -0.07
N GLY A 191 -19.64 0.16 0.96
CA GLY A 191 -18.68 1.26 0.88
C GLY A 191 -17.48 1.00 1.74
N TYR A 192 -16.28 0.95 1.15
CA TYR A 192 -15.05 0.56 1.83
C TYR A 192 -13.97 1.62 1.74
N LYS A 193 -13.28 1.89 2.85
CA LYS A 193 -12.14 2.80 2.91
C LYS A 193 -11.01 2.17 3.69
N GLN A 194 -9.78 2.32 3.16
CA GLN A 194 -8.54 1.90 3.84
C GLN A 194 -7.57 3.05 3.94
N ARG A 195 -6.78 3.03 5.00
CA ARG A 195 -5.66 3.93 5.23
C ARG A 195 -4.49 3.14 5.81
N PHE A 196 -3.30 3.36 5.25
CA PHE A 196 -2.04 2.79 5.71
C PHE A 196 -1.08 3.90 6.09
N LYS A 197 -0.49 3.80 7.29
CA LYS A 197 0.58 4.66 7.78
C LYS A 197 1.84 3.82 7.87
N MET A 198 2.89 4.20 7.17
CA MET A 198 4.06 3.39 6.90
C MET A 198 5.35 4.18 7.16
N PRO A 199 5.82 4.29 8.43
CA PRO A 199 7.22 4.66 8.64
C PRO A 199 8.10 3.57 8.05
N TYR A 200 9.15 3.93 7.30
CA TYR A 200 9.96 2.94 6.58
C TYR A 200 11.44 3.29 6.57
N ILE A 201 12.25 2.27 6.29
CA ILE A 201 13.64 2.38 5.88
C ILE A 201 13.80 1.84 4.46
N GLY A 202 14.88 2.19 3.79
CA GLY A 202 15.07 1.74 2.42
C GLY A 202 16.50 1.91 1.91
N LEU A 203 16.69 1.40 0.72
CA LEU A 203 17.90 1.53 -0.11
C LEU A 203 17.50 2.18 -1.42
N THR A 204 18.33 3.09 -1.92
CA THR A 204 18.15 3.69 -3.23
C THR A 204 19.49 3.77 -3.95
N GLY A 205 19.46 3.53 -5.25
CA GLY A 205 20.65 3.65 -6.08
C GLY A 205 20.29 4.03 -7.50
N SER A 206 21.23 4.68 -8.19
CA SER A 206 21.12 4.97 -9.60
C SER A 206 22.49 4.82 -10.28
N TYR A 207 22.44 4.48 -11.56
CA TYR A 207 23.60 4.39 -12.44
C TYR A 207 23.30 5.11 -13.72
N ARG A 208 24.21 6.01 -14.14
CA ARG A 208 24.14 6.77 -15.37
C ARG A 208 25.25 6.33 -16.32
N TYR A 209 24.87 5.99 -17.54
CA TYR A 209 25.77 5.73 -18.65
C TYR A 209 25.42 6.69 -19.81
N GLU A 210 26.30 7.64 -20.08
CA GLU A 210 26.05 8.74 -21.00
C GLU A 210 24.75 9.48 -20.62
N ASP A 211 23.74 9.46 -21.48
CA ASP A 211 22.45 10.10 -21.25
C ASP A 211 21.40 9.16 -20.66
N PHE A 212 21.72 7.89 -20.49
CA PHE A 212 20.80 6.91 -19.88
C PHE A 212 21.03 6.80 -18.38
N GLU A 213 19.96 6.75 -17.63
CA GLU A 213 20.00 6.50 -16.18
C GLU A 213 19.03 5.38 -15.79
N LEU A 214 19.51 4.44 -15.00
CA LEU A 214 18.72 3.41 -14.35
C LEU A 214 18.72 3.66 -12.84
N GLY A 215 17.54 3.64 -12.24
CA GLY A 215 17.38 3.80 -10.79
C GLY A 215 16.59 2.67 -10.18
N VAL A 216 16.94 2.31 -8.94
CA VAL A 216 16.24 1.29 -8.15
C VAL A 216 16.05 1.82 -6.73
N THR A 217 14.87 1.62 -6.17
CA THR A 217 14.57 1.94 -4.77
C THR A 217 13.83 0.75 -4.13
N PHE A 218 14.30 0.35 -2.96
CA PHE A 218 13.65 -0.63 -2.10
C PHE A 218 13.23 0.02 -0.80
N LYS A 219 12.00 -0.23 -0.33
CA LYS A 219 11.48 0.21 0.97
C LYS A 219 10.99 -0.97 1.78
N TYR A 220 11.18 -0.91 3.09
CA TYR A 220 10.67 -1.87 4.05
C TYR A 220 10.13 -1.18 5.29
N SER A 221 9.01 -1.70 5.81
CA SER A 221 8.50 -1.36 7.14
C SER A 221 8.01 -2.61 7.84
N GLY A 222 8.29 -2.74 9.13
CA GLY A 222 7.64 -3.68 10.06
C GLY A 222 6.65 -2.99 11.02
N TRP A 223 6.37 -1.69 10.79
CA TRP A 223 5.62 -0.83 11.71
C TRP A 223 4.37 -0.22 11.06
N VAL A 224 3.80 -0.88 10.05
CA VAL A 224 2.61 -0.36 9.37
C VAL A 224 1.41 -0.39 10.31
N GLU A 225 0.70 0.73 10.39
CA GLU A 225 -0.62 0.83 10.97
C GLU A 225 -1.64 0.94 9.84
N ALA A 226 -2.53 -0.06 9.70
CA ALA A 226 -3.66 -0.03 8.81
C ALA A 226 -4.96 0.21 9.59
N SER A 227 -5.87 0.93 8.97
CA SER A 227 -7.25 1.07 9.44
C SER A 227 -8.21 1.04 8.27
N ASP A 228 -9.40 0.55 8.53
CA ASP A 228 -10.49 0.59 7.56
C ASP A 228 -11.79 1.12 8.15
N ASN A 229 -12.74 1.36 7.25
CA ASN A 229 -14.16 1.59 7.53
C ASN A 229 -14.94 0.91 6.42
N ASP A 230 -15.69 -0.10 6.77
CA ASP A 230 -16.57 -0.85 5.90
C ASP A 230 -18.03 -0.59 6.28
N GLU A 231 -18.85 -0.23 5.31
CA GLU A 231 -20.25 0.10 5.49
C GLU A 231 -21.13 -0.75 4.57
N HIS A 232 -21.93 -1.63 5.17
CA HIS A 232 -22.94 -2.43 4.49
C HIS A 232 -24.28 -1.69 4.45
N TYR A 233 -24.91 -1.71 3.27
CA TYR A 233 -26.17 -1.00 2.99
C TYR A 233 -27.30 -1.95 2.60
N ASP A 234 -27.34 -3.15 3.19
CA ASP A 234 -28.38 -4.12 2.90
C ASP A 234 -29.77 -3.55 3.25
N PRO A 235 -30.82 -3.87 2.47
CA PRO A 235 -32.19 -3.47 2.79
C PRO A 235 -32.59 -3.92 4.21
N GLY A 236 -32.85 -2.96 5.10
CA GLY A 236 -33.25 -3.23 6.48
C GLY A 236 -32.09 -3.57 7.43
N LYS A 237 -30.83 -3.60 6.98
CA LYS A 237 -29.67 -3.86 7.84
C LYS A 237 -28.48 -3.00 7.45
N ARG A 238 -28.25 -1.93 8.21
CA ARG A 238 -27.08 -1.07 8.03
C ARG A 238 -26.05 -1.32 9.11
N ILE A 239 -24.88 -1.80 8.69
CA ILE A 239 -23.77 -2.12 9.62
C ILE A 239 -22.51 -1.37 9.21
N THR A 240 -21.79 -0.85 10.19
CA THR A 240 -20.45 -0.27 10.00
C THR A 240 -19.42 -1.08 10.76
N TYR A 241 -18.41 -1.59 10.06
CA TYR A 241 -17.21 -2.17 10.66
C TYR A 241 -16.07 -1.15 10.64
N ARG A 242 -15.29 -1.10 11.72
CA ARG A 242 -14.07 -0.30 11.81
C ARG A 242 -12.96 -1.14 12.39
N SER A 243 -11.93 -1.36 11.60
CA SER A 243 -10.83 -2.22 11.97
C SER A 243 -9.53 -1.44 12.11
N LYS A 244 -8.65 -1.96 12.94
CA LYS A 244 -7.31 -1.45 13.15
C LYS A 244 -6.31 -2.58 13.31
N VAL A 245 -5.30 -2.59 12.43
CA VAL A 245 -4.21 -3.57 12.41
C VAL A 245 -2.90 -2.84 12.57
N LYS A 246 -2.00 -3.36 13.42
CA LYS A 246 -0.68 -2.76 13.68
C LYS A 246 0.44 -3.73 13.35
N ASP A 247 1.64 -3.18 13.20
CA ASP A 247 2.88 -3.92 13.02
C ASP A 247 2.84 -4.88 11.82
N GLN A 248 2.21 -4.44 10.72
CA GLN A 248 2.23 -5.17 9.45
C GLN A 248 3.55 -4.93 8.71
N ASN A 249 3.90 -5.85 7.82
CA ASN A 249 5.05 -5.67 6.95
C ASN A 249 4.63 -4.97 5.65
N TYR A 250 5.44 -4.01 5.25
CA TYR A 250 5.37 -3.33 3.96
C TYR A 250 6.65 -3.57 3.19
N TYR A 251 6.51 -3.84 1.91
CA TYR A 251 7.59 -3.98 0.93
C TYR A 251 7.26 -3.15 -0.29
N SER A 252 8.25 -2.43 -0.81
CA SER A 252 8.15 -1.71 -2.08
C SER A 252 9.43 -1.87 -2.88
N VAL A 253 9.27 -2.05 -4.18
CA VAL A 253 10.36 -2.03 -5.16
C VAL A 253 9.97 -1.10 -6.29
N SER A 254 10.77 -0.08 -6.56
CA SER A 254 10.65 0.81 -7.71
C SER A 254 11.87 0.66 -8.61
N VAL A 255 11.61 0.59 -9.90
CA VAL A 255 12.65 0.63 -10.95
C VAL A 255 12.29 1.71 -11.93
N ASN A 256 13.22 2.60 -12.25
CA ASN A 256 13.03 3.62 -13.27
C ASN A 256 14.17 3.57 -14.29
N ALA A 257 13.84 3.90 -15.53
CA ALA A 257 14.78 4.07 -16.61
C ALA A 257 14.48 5.40 -17.29
N GLY A 258 15.51 6.21 -17.52
CA GLY A 258 15.37 7.55 -18.09
C GLY A 258 16.45 7.91 -19.07
N TYR A 259 16.16 8.93 -19.87
CA TYR A 259 17.05 9.50 -20.86
C TYR A 259 17.11 11.02 -20.69
N TYR A 260 18.32 11.58 -20.59
CA TYR A 260 18.56 13.01 -20.48
C TYR A 260 18.46 13.64 -21.85
N VAL A 261 17.38 14.39 -22.07
CA VAL A 261 17.15 15.15 -23.32
C VAL A 261 17.92 16.49 -23.34
N THR A 262 18.27 16.98 -22.16
CA THR A 262 19.22 18.09 -21.93
C THR A 262 19.99 17.77 -20.64
N PRO A 263 21.07 18.50 -20.29
CA PRO A 263 21.77 18.29 -19.01
C PRO A 263 20.86 18.36 -17.78
N ASN A 264 19.79 19.14 -17.86
CA ASN A 264 18.88 19.41 -16.75
C ASN A 264 17.52 18.69 -16.84
N ALA A 265 17.18 18.13 -18.02
CA ALA A 265 15.85 17.52 -18.23
C ALA A 265 15.97 16.04 -18.62
N LYS A 266 15.28 15.18 -17.89
CA LYS A 266 15.24 13.73 -18.10
C LYS A 266 13.80 13.26 -18.30
N VAL A 267 13.52 12.58 -19.41
CA VAL A 267 12.29 11.79 -19.58
C VAL A 267 12.50 10.40 -18.97
N TYR A 268 11.49 9.81 -18.34
CA TYR A 268 11.63 8.52 -17.70
C TYR A 268 10.35 7.71 -17.71
N VAL A 269 10.50 6.40 -17.53
CA VAL A 269 9.44 5.47 -17.17
C VAL A 269 9.78 4.83 -15.82
N GLU A 270 8.78 4.55 -15.01
CA GLU A 270 8.95 3.93 -13.70
C GLU A 270 7.88 2.86 -13.48
N GLY A 271 8.30 1.72 -12.92
CA GLY A 271 7.43 0.70 -12.37
C GLY A 271 7.64 0.56 -10.87
N THR A 272 6.56 0.58 -10.09
CA THR A 272 6.60 0.40 -8.63
C THR A 272 5.64 -0.69 -8.21
N TRP A 273 6.15 -1.69 -7.50
CA TRP A 273 5.37 -2.72 -6.82
C TRP A 273 5.34 -2.46 -5.33
N ASN A 274 4.14 -2.53 -4.74
CA ASN A 274 3.91 -2.32 -3.32
C ASN A 274 3.11 -3.48 -2.72
N ARG A 275 3.44 -3.87 -1.49
CA ARG A 275 2.68 -4.86 -0.73
C ARG A 275 2.68 -4.57 0.76
N VAL A 276 1.50 -4.45 1.35
CA VAL A 276 1.25 -4.56 2.79
C VAL A 276 0.69 -5.95 3.07
N THR A 277 1.38 -6.74 3.91
CA THR A 277 0.96 -8.12 4.21
C THR A 277 -0.15 -8.16 5.24
N ASN A 278 -0.98 -9.20 5.20
CA ASN A 278 -2.02 -9.41 6.19
C ASN A 278 -1.45 -9.67 7.58
N LYS A 279 -2.11 -9.10 8.60
CA LYS A 279 -1.95 -9.41 10.02
C LYS A 279 -3.31 -9.27 10.69
N LYS A 280 -3.56 -10.02 11.77
CA LYS A 280 -4.79 -9.88 12.54
C LYS A 280 -4.76 -8.62 13.40
N GLY A 281 -5.89 -7.94 13.46
CA GLY A 281 -6.12 -6.76 14.27
C GLY A 281 -7.53 -6.76 14.86
N ASN A 282 -7.87 -5.67 15.53
CA ASN A 282 -9.15 -5.54 16.20
C ASN A 282 -10.19 -4.92 15.26
N THR A 283 -11.44 -5.28 15.45
CA THR A 283 -12.58 -4.65 14.77
C THR A 283 -13.67 -4.29 15.77
N SER A 284 -14.42 -3.25 15.45
CA SER A 284 -15.67 -2.90 16.10
C SER A 284 -16.77 -2.89 15.04
N LEU A 285 -17.92 -3.43 15.42
CA LEU A 285 -19.15 -3.42 14.66
C LEU A 285 -20.13 -2.43 15.30
N TYR A 286 -20.84 -1.66 14.49
CA TYR A 286 -21.99 -0.86 14.92
C TYR A 286 -23.18 -1.16 14.01
N ASP A 287 -24.25 -1.72 14.58
CA ASP A 287 -25.52 -1.92 13.93
C ASP A 287 -26.39 -0.67 14.13
N HIS A 288 -26.71 -0.01 13.01
CA HIS A 288 -27.50 1.24 13.02
C HIS A 288 -28.98 1.01 13.24
N ASN A 289 -29.51 -0.21 13.07
CA ASN A 289 -30.93 -0.51 13.26
C ASN A 289 -31.25 -0.67 14.74
N ASP A 290 -30.41 -1.43 15.44
CA ASP A 290 -30.62 -1.77 16.85
C ASP A 290 -29.84 -0.84 17.79
N ASN A 291 -28.98 0.05 17.23
CA ASN A 291 -28.05 0.90 17.98
C ASN A 291 -27.13 0.10 18.91
N THR A 292 -26.71 -1.07 18.47
CA THR A 292 -25.82 -1.95 19.22
C THR A 292 -24.40 -1.87 18.71
N SER A 293 -23.44 -2.13 19.59
CA SER A 293 -22.02 -2.18 19.26
C SER A 293 -21.42 -3.47 19.77
N ASP A 294 -20.52 -4.03 18.97
CA ASP A 294 -19.70 -5.18 19.36
C ASP A 294 -18.23 -4.91 19.06
N TYR A 295 -17.34 -5.64 19.74
CA TYR A 295 -15.89 -5.51 19.62
C TYR A 295 -15.23 -6.88 19.62
N SER A 296 -14.43 -7.14 18.59
CA SER A 296 -13.66 -8.38 18.47
C SER A 296 -12.16 -8.11 18.43
N LYS A 297 -11.43 -8.70 19.38
CA LYS A 297 -9.97 -8.71 19.39
C LYS A 297 -9.45 -9.71 18.36
N ASN A 298 -8.50 -9.30 17.52
CA ASN A 298 -7.97 -10.11 16.42
C ASN A 298 -9.05 -10.56 15.41
N GLY A 299 -10.17 -9.83 15.34
CA GLY A 299 -11.30 -10.14 14.48
C GLY A 299 -11.17 -9.64 13.04
N ALA A 300 -10.17 -8.81 12.72
CA ALA A 300 -9.98 -8.26 11.39
C ALA A 300 -8.62 -8.57 10.79
N GLY A 301 -8.54 -8.49 9.44
CA GLY A 301 -7.30 -8.53 8.69
C GLY A 301 -7.36 -7.62 7.46
N ILE A 302 -6.32 -6.84 7.26
CA ILE A 302 -6.21 -5.88 6.16
C ILE A 302 -4.96 -6.21 5.35
N GLU A 303 -5.07 -6.20 4.02
CA GLU A 303 -3.94 -6.43 3.10
C GLU A 303 -4.10 -5.56 1.86
N ASN A 304 -3.00 -5.09 1.31
CA ASN A 304 -3.00 -4.38 0.03
C ASN A 304 -1.78 -4.81 -0.80
N TYR A 305 -1.96 -4.98 -2.09
CA TYR A 305 -0.86 -4.97 -3.04
C TYR A 305 -1.27 -4.21 -4.29
N ASN A 306 -0.32 -3.48 -4.86
CA ASN A 306 -0.57 -2.72 -6.07
C ASN A 306 0.70 -2.60 -6.92
N PHE A 307 0.47 -2.26 -8.18
CA PHE A 307 1.49 -1.95 -9.15
C PHE A 307 1.17 -0.61 -9.80
N ILE A 308 2.15 0.27 -9.85
CA ILE A 308 2.09 1.59 -10.47
C ILE A 308 3.06 1.63 -11.63
N THR A 309 2.61 2.10 -12.79
CA THR A 309 3.47 2.40 -13.94
C THR A 309 3.29 3.85 -14.31
N THR A 310 4.38 4.60 -14.43
CA THR A 310 4.34 6.02 -14.81
C THR A 310 5.36 6.33 -15.91
N ALA A 311 5.06 7.37 -16.68
CA ALA A 311 6.01 8.03 -17.57
C ALA A 311 5.99 9.54 -17.31
N GLY A 312 7.13 10.17 -17.27
CA GLY A 312 7.22 11.56 -16.85
C GLY A 312 8.50 12.27 -17.22
N LEU A 313 8.58 13.51 -16.74
CA LEU A 313 9.70 14.42 -16.90
C LEU A 313 10.24 14.79 -15.52
N LYS A 314 11.55 14.72 -15.37
CA LYS A 314 12.30 15.25 -14.22
C LYS A 314 13.16 16.42 -14.70
N TYR A 315 13.15 17.50 -13.92
CA TYR A 315 13.94 18.70 -14.19
C TYR A 315 14.79 19.06 -12.96
N THR A 316 16.06 19.38 -13.20
CA THR A 316 16.97 19.94 -12.17
C THR A 316 17.15 21.41 -12.48
N PHE A 317 16.91 22.25 -11.49
CA PHE A 317 16.94 23.72 -11.63
C PHE A 317 18.35 24.26 -11.64
#